data_891cea81282ced2bec6b79268328f0b5
#
_entry.id   891cea81282ced2bec6b79268328f0b5
#
_cell.length_a   1.000
_cell.length_b   1.000
_cell.length_c   1.000
_cell.angle_alpha   90.00
_cell.angle_beta   90.00
_cell.angle_gamma   90.00
#
_symmetry.space_group_name_H-M   'P 1'
#
loop_
_entity.id
_entity.type
_entity.pdbx_description
1 polymer ?
#
loop_
_entity_poly.entity_id
_entity_poly.type
_entity_poly.pdbx_seq_one_letter_code
_entity_poly.pdbx_strand_id
1 'polypeptide(L)'
;MQEPEPDRPIDPTKIFPVSWDQFHRDSRALAWRLSGAGPFEAIVTITRGGLVPAAIVARELGIRVIETVCISSYDHTRQNDLKILKDVAATVIARGGGEGAGVLIVDDLVDTGQTAKVVRGILPRAHFATVYAKPMGRPMVDTFITEVSQDTWIYFPWDTGLAFQPPIRDGAM
;
A
#
# COMPACT_ATOMS: atom_id res chain seq x y z
N MET A 1 1.19 4.59 1.84
CA MET A 1 2.27 5.59 1.85
C MET A 1 2.45 6.10 3.26
N GLN A 2 3.64 5.95 3.80
CA GLN A 2 4.02 6.63 5.04
C GLN A 2 4.23 8.10 4.71
N GLU A 3 3.32 8.99 5.13
CA GLU A 3 3.67 10.39 5.21
C GLU A 3 4.44 10.58 6.51
N PRO A 4 5.63 11.22 6.48
CA PRO A 4 6.34 11.52 7.71
C PRO A 4 5.43 12.42 8.56
N GLU A 5 5.21 12.05 9.81
CA GLU A 5 4.83 13.05 10.82
C GLU A 5 5.92 14.13 10.78
N PRO A 6 5.57 15.40 10.53
CA PRO A 6 6.53 16.44 10.18
C PRO A 6 7.60 16.73 11.26
N ASP A 7 7.52 16.11 12.42
CA ASP A 7 8.40 16.38 13.57
C ASP A 7 9.04 15.16 14.23
N ARG A 8 8.86 13.95 13.65
CA ARG A 8 9.52 12.78 14.24
C ARG A 8 10.82 12.49 13.51
N PRO A 9 12.00 12.71 14.15
CA PRO A 9 13.26 12.33 13.52
C PRO A 9 13.25 10.82 13.24
N ILE A 10 13.50 10.47 11.96
CA ILE A 10 13.64 9.07 11.55
C ILE A 10 14.90 8.53 12.25
N ASP A 11 14.72 7.51 13.07
CA ASP A 11 15.84 6.80 13.67
C ASP A 11 16.58 6.02 12.57
N PRO A 12 17.82 6.40 12.21
CA PRO A 12 18.53 5.74 11.12
C PRO A 12 18.85 4.26 11.41
N THR A 13 18.70 3.81 12.66
CA THR A 13 18.86 2.40 13.03
C THR A 13 17.60 1.57 12.78
N LYS A 14 16.48 2.22 12.50
CA LYS A 14 15.17 1.60 12.28
C LYS A 14 14.65 1.84 10.86
N ILE A 15 15.53 1.68 9.89
CA ILE A 15 15.20 1.78 8.47
C ILE A 15 15.21 0.39 7.84
N PHE A 16 14.18 0.10 7.06
CA PHE A 16 14.08 -1.11 6.25
C PHE A 16 14.11 -0.70 4.76
N PRO A 17 15.30 -0.70 4.12
CA PRO A 17 15.41 -0.36 2.72
C PRO A 17 14.96 -1.51 1.83
N VAL A 18 14.16 -1.20 0.82
CA VAL A 18 13.66 -2.15 -0.16
C VAL A 18 14.18 -1.79 -1.55
N SER A 19 14.90 -2.71 -2.20
CA SER A 19 15.32 -2.54 -3.59
C SER A 19 14.20 -2.87 -4.57
N TRP A 20 14.32 -2.43 -5.84
CA TRP A 20 13.39 -2.81 -6.91
C TRP A 20 13.28 -4.33 -7.07
N ASP A 21 14.40 -5.04 -7.04
CA ASP A 21 14.41 -6.50 -7.18
C ASP A 21 13.69 -7.19 -6.02
N GLN A 22 13.90 -6.70 -4.80
CA GLN A 22 13.20 -7.23 -3.62
C GLN A 22 11.71 -6.94 -3.71
N PHE A 23 11.32 -5.70 -4.04
CA PHE A 23 9.91 -5.33 -4.13
C PHE A 23 9.17 -6.11 -5.22
N HIS A 24 9.81 -6.31 -6.36
CA HIS A 24 9.26 -7.14 -7.45
C HIS A 24 9.05 -8.58 -7.00
N ARG A 25 10.05 -9.19 -6.35
CA ARG A 25 9.95 -10.55 -5.82
C ARG A 25 8.84 -10.68 -4.77
N ASP A 26 8.75 -9.71 -3.85
CA ASP A 26 7.74 -9.73 -2.78
C ASP A 26 6.33 -9.52 -3.34
N SER A 27 6.16 -8.65 -4.34
CA SER A 27 4.89 -8.46 -5.05
C SER A 27 4.45 -9.71 -5.83
N ARG A 28 5.38 -10.44 -6.42
CA ARG A 28 5.09 -11.73 -7.04
C ARG A 28 4.71 -12.78 -6.00
N ALA A 29 5.39 -12.81 -4.85
CA ALA A 29 5.03 -13.70 -3.75
C ALA A 29 3.61 -13.40 -3.24
N LEU A 30 3.22 -12.11 -3.20
CA LEU A 30 1.86 -11.71 -2.87
C LEU A 30 0.86 -12.29 -3.89
N ALA A 31 1.13 -12.16 -5.18
CA ALA A 31 0.27 -12.73 -6.22
C ALA A 31 0.12 -14.26 -6.08
N TRP A 32 1.19 -14.97 -5.74
CA TRP A 32 1.13 -16.42 -5.48
C TRP A 32 0.21 -16.76 -4.30
N ARG A 33 0.29 -16.02 -3.20
CA ARG A 33 -0.63 -16.23 -2.07
C ARG A 33 -2.08 -15.94 -2.46
N LEU A 34 -2.31 -14.93 -3.29
CA LEU A 34 -3.63 -14.51 -3.72
C LEU A 34 -4.27 -15.46 -4.75
N SER A 35 -3.48 -16.28 -5.45
CA SER A 35 -3.99 -17.22 -6.46
C SER A 35 -5.00 -18.22 -5.90
N GLY A 36 -4.91 -18.55 -4.61
CA GLY A 36 -5.85 -19.42 -3.91
C GLY A 36 -7.03 -18.70 -3.24
N ALA A 37 -7.01 -17.37 -3.18
CA ALA A 37 -8.04 -16.57 -2.50
C ALA A 37 -9.12 -16.02 -3.44
N GLY A 38 -8.87 -16.06 -4.77
CA GLY A 38 -9.80 -15.58 -5.80
C GLY A 38 -10.90 -16.57 -6.17
N PRO A 39 -11.62 -16.36 -7.26
CA PRO A 39 -11.24 -15.42 -8.34
C PRO A 39 -11.53 -13.95 -8.02
N PHE A 40 -10.71 -13.05 -8.60
CA PHE A 40 -10.90 -11.60 -8.54
C PHE A 40 -11.20 -11.05 -9.94
N GLU A 41 -12.20 -10.18 -10.05
CA GLU A 41 -12.63 -9.58 -11.31
C GLU A 41 -11.97 -8.22 -11.57
N ALA A 42 -11.54 -7.54 -10.50
CA ALA A 42 -10.90 -6.24 -10.56
C ALA A 42 -9.93 -6.02 -9.40
N ILE A 43 -8.98 -5.11 -9.60
CA ILE A 43 -8.15 -4.55 -8.54
C ILE A 43 -8.59 -3.12 -8.28
N VAL A 44 -8.68 -2.75 -7.00
CA VAL A 44 -8.70 -1.36 -6.55
C VAL A 44 -7.38 -1.08 -5.86
N THR A 45 -6.57 -0.20 -6.43
CA THR A 45 -5.28 0.17 -5.85
C THR A 45 -5.37 1.49 -5.11
N ILE A 46 -4.76 1.54 -3.93
CA ILE A 46 -4.66 2.76 -3.13
C ILE A 46 -3.47 3.57 -3.65
N THR A 47 -3.74 4.75 -4.17
CA THR A 47 -2.70 5.59 -4.74
C THR A 47 -2.04 6.43 -3.65
N ARG A 48 -0.73 6.64 -3.77
CA ARG A 48 0.21 6.26 -4.85
C ARG A 48 0.89 4.90 -4.59
N GLY A 49 1.09 4.52 -3.33
CA GLY A 49 1.92 3.38 -2.93
C GLY A 49 1.53 2.05 -3.57
N GLY A 50 0.23 1.82 -3.70
CA GLY A 50 -0.30 0.59 -4.28
C GLY A 50 -0.12 0.42 -5.79
N LEU A 51 0.25 1.48 -6.54
CA LEU A 51 0.33 1.43 -8.01
C LEU A 51 1.32 0.39 -8.52
N VAL A 52 2.51 0.32 -7.95
CA VAL A 52 3.54 -0.62 -8.39
C VAL A 52 3.16 -2.07 -8.06
N PRO A 53 2.79 -2.44 -6.81
CA PRO A 53 2.41 -3.81 -6.53
C PRO A 53 1.14 -4.22 -7.27
N ALA A 54 0.17 -3.33 -7.48
CA ALA A 54 -1.03 -3.63 -8.25
C ALA A 54 -0.72 -3.99 -9.70
N ALA A 55 0.22 -3.30 -10.35
CA ALA A 55 0.63 -3.62 -11.72
C ALA A 55 1.23 -5.03 -11.82
N ILE A 56 2.06 -5.42 -10.85
CA ILE A 56 2.70 -6.73 -10.81
C ILE A 56 1.66 -7.82 -10.52
N VAL A 57 0.83 -7.62 -9.49
CA VAL A 57 -0.22 -8.57 -9.09
C VAL A 57 -1.25 -8.77 -10.20
N ALA A 58 -1.69 -7.68 -10.85
CA ALA A 58 -2.62 -7.74 -11.97
C ALA A 58 -2.06 -8.58 -13.12
N ARG A 59 -0.77 -8.40 -13.44
CA ARG A 59 -0.10 -9.17 -14.50
C ARG A 59 -0.03 -10.65 -14.15
N GLU A 60 0.37 -10.99 -12.93
CA GLU A 60 0.51 -12.38 -12.47
C GLU A 60 -0.84 -13.11 -12.38
N LEU A 61 -1.89 -12.42 -11.92
CA LEU A 61 -3.23 -13.02 -11.78
C LEU A 61 -4.11 -12.89 -13.03
N GLY A 62 -3.63 -12.22 -14.09
CA GLY A 62 -4.39 -12.03 -15.33
C GLY A 62 -5.58 -11.06 -15.18
N ILE A 63 -5.57 -10.19 -14.17
CA ILE A 63 -6.64 -9.22 -13.94
C ILE A 63 -6.40 -7.99 -14.82
N ARG A 64 -7.39 -7.60 -15.61
CA ARG A 64 -7.28 -6.47 -16.57
C ARG A 64 -7.95 -5.20 -16.09
N VAL A 65 -8.92 -5.31 -15.19
CA VAL A 65 -9.65 -4.14 -14.66
C VAL A 65 -8.94 -3.64 -13.42
N ILE A 66 -8.36 -2.46 -13.51
CA ILE A 66 -7.69 -1.79 -12.39
C ILE A 66 -8.33 -0.42 -12.21
N GLU A 67 -8.81 -0.18 -11.01
CA GLU A 67 -9.37 1.08 -10.54
C GLU A 67 -8.45 1.66 -9.47
N THR A 68 -8.54 2.97 -9.23
CA THR A 68 -7.78 3.64 -8.19
C THR A 68 -8.69 4.27 -7.15
N VAL A 69 -8.25 4.28 -5.91
CA VAL A 69 -8.82 5.10 -4.84
C VAL A 69 -7.72 6.00 -4.28
N CYS A 70 -8.01 7.27 -4.06
CA CYS A 70 -7.06 8.21 -3.49
C CYS A 70 -7.60 8.77 -2.18
N ILE A 71 -6.85 8.55 -1.12
CA ILE A 71 -7.17 9.03 0.22
C ILE A 71 -5.99 9.85 0.70
N SER A 72 -6.25 11.05 1.20
CA SER A 72 -5.25 11.97 1.74
C SER A 72 -5.52 12.23 3.20
N SER A 73 -4.48 12.28 4.01
CA SER A 73 -4.54 12.87 5.34
C SER A 73 -4.56 14.40 5.21
N TYR A 74 -5.45 15.05 5.93
CA TYR A 74 -5.48 16.52 5.99
C TYR A 74 -4.48 17.00 7.05
N ASP A 75 -3.39 17.59 6.58
CA ASP A 75 -2.43 18.24 7.45
C ASP A 75 -2.93 19.64 7.77
N HIS A 76 -3.66 19.81 8.86
CA HIS A 76 -3.75 21.04 9.65
C HIS A 76 -4.78 20.88 10.79
N THR A 77 -4.24 20.80 12.00
CA THR A 77 -4.95 21.01 13.28
C THR A 77 -6.03 19.99 13.68
N ARG A 78 -5.64 19.07 14.57
CA ARG A 78 -6.46 18.45 15.62
C ARG A 78 -7.55 17.45 15.27
N GLN A 79 -7.51 16.79 14.15
CA GLN A 79 -8.16 15.49 13.92
C GLN A 79 -7.63 14.94 12.61
N ASN A 80 -7.18 13.68 12.59
CA ASN A 80 -6.76 12.96 11.40
C ASN A 80 -7.98 12.66 10.49
N ASP A 81 -8.57 13.69 9.94
CA ASP A 81 -9.67 13.53 8.98
C ASP A 81 -9.10 13.10 7.63
N LEU A 82 -9.25 11.82 7.33
CA LEU A 82 -8.94 11.30 6.01
C LEU A 82 -9.99 11.76 5.00
N LYS A 83 -9.53 12.31 3.88
CA LYS A 83 -10.39 12.77 2.79
C LYS A 83 -10.23 11.86 1.58
N ILE A 84 -11.35 11.41 1.03
CA ILE A 84 -11.37 10.72 -0.26
C ILE A 84 -11.23 11.76 -1.36
N LEU A 85 -10.09 11.77 -2.07
CA LEU A 85 -9.83 12.66 -3.20
C LEU A 85 -10.36 12.07 -4.51
N LYS A 86 -10.33 10.74 -4.64
CA LYS A 86 -10.92 10.00 -5.74
C LYS A 86 -11.57 8.74 -5.19
N ASP A 87 -12.86 8.59 -5.42
CA ASP A 87 -13.63 7.43 -5.01
C ASP A 87 -13.59 6.29 -6.06
N VAL A 88 -14.04 5.12 -5.65
CA VAL A 88 -14.16 3.94 -6.50
C VAL A 88 -15.42 4.04 -7.34
N ALA A 89 -15.33 3.69 -8.63
CA ALA A 89 -16.48 3.69 -9.52
C ALA A 89 -17.53 2.65 -9.07
N ALA A 90 -18.81 3.04 -9.10
CA ALA A 90 -19.92 2.17 -8.70
C ALA A 90 -19.96 0.84 -9.48
N THR A 91 -19.53 0.86 -10.75
CA THR A 91 -19.43 -0.34 -11.60
C THR A 91 -18.39 -1.35 -11.11
N VAL A 92 -17.35 -0.87 -10.41
CA VAL A 92 -16.33 -1.73 -9.78
C VAL A 92 -16.85 -2.27 -8.45
N ILE A 93 -17.50 -1.42 -7.64
CA ILE A 93 -18.09 -1.83 -6.35
C ILE A 93 -19.12 -2.95 -6.55
N ALA A 94 -19.88 -2.92 -7.65
CA ALA A 94 -20.93 -3.88 -7.95
C ALA A 94 -20.41 -5.26 -8.41
N ARG A 95 -19.09 -5.42 -8.66
CA ARG A 95 -18.54 -6.70 -9.15
C ARG A 95 -18.66 -7.81 -8.11
N GLY A 96 -18.72 -9.04 -8.58
CA GLY A 96 -18.76 -10.24 -7.74
C GLY A 96 -20.00 -10.35 -6.85
N GLY A 97 -21.06 -9.61 -7.15
CA GLY A 97 -22.31 -9.61 -6.38
C GLY A 97 -22.47 -8.40 -5.45
N GLY A 98 -21.62 -7.38 -5.60
CA GLY A 98 -21.72 -6.11 -4.89
C GLY A 98 -20.81 -6.01 -3.66
N GLU A 99 -20.76 -4.82 -3.08
CA GLU A 99 -19.94 -4.49 -1.89
C GLU A 99 -18.44 -4.83 -2.06
N GLY A 100 -17.97 -4.98 -3.30
CA GLY A 100 -16.60 -5.32 -3.61
C GLY A 100 -16.25 -6.80 -3.49
N ALA A 101 -17.20 -7.73 -3.44
CA ALA A 101 -16.92 -9.16 -3.23
C ALA A 101 -15.99 -9.79 -4.28
N GLY A 102 -16.02 -9.30 -5.53
CA GLY A 102 -15.10 -9.72 -6.59
C GLY A 102 -13.87 -8.82 -6.74
N VAL A 103 -13.59 -7.96 -5.77
CA VAL A 103 -12.52 -6.96 -5.84
C VAL A 103 -11.37 -7.33 -4.92
N LEU A 104 -10.16 -7.15 -5.43
CA LEU A 104 -8.92 -7.21 -4.68
C LEU A 104 -8.42 -5.77 -4.42
N ILE A 105 -8.31 -5.38 -3.18
CA ILE A 105 -7.65 -4.11 -2.81
C ILE A 105 -6.15 -4.38 -2.67
N VAL A 106 -5.33 -3.52 -3.27
CA VAL A 106 -3.86 -3.63 -3.23
C VAL A 106 -3.24 -2.32 -2.76
N ASP A 107 -2.33 -2.42 -1.78
CA ASP A 107 -1.46 -1.34 -1.33
C ASP A 107 -0.02 -1.87 -1.12
N ASP A 108 0.96 -0.98 -0.97
CA ASP A 108 2.34 -1.34 -0.65
C ASP A 108 2.50 -1.73 0.83
N LEU A 109 1.88 -0.98 1.71
CA LEU A 109 2.00 -1.09 3.16
C LEU A 109 0.69 -0.78 3.86
N VAL A 110 0.36 -1.53 4.89
CA VAL A 110 -0.58 -1.09 5.93
C VAL A 110 0.19 -0.71 7.19
N ASP A 111 0.14 0.57 7.57
CA ASP A 111 0.85 1.10 8.76
C ASP A 111 -0.05 1.09 10.00
N THR A 112 -0.84 2.14 10.21
CA THR A 112 -1.79 2.22 11.34
C THR A 112 -3.14 1.61 11.02
N GLY A 113 -3.45 1.40 9.75
CA GLY A 113 -4.72 0.87 9.27
C GLY A 113 -5.82 1.92 9.05
N GLN A 114 -5.54 3.20 9.24
CA GLN A 114 -6.56 4.25 9.09
C GLN A 114 -7.07 4.35 7.64
N THR A 115 -6.17 4.41 6.66
CA THR A 115 -6.53 4.37 5.23
C THR A 115 -7.29 3.09 4.89
N ALA A 116 -6.81 1.95 5.38
CA ALA A 116 -7.44 0.66 5.16
C ALA A 116 -8.89 0.63 5.69
N LYS A 117 -9.14 1.25 6.84
CA LYS A 117 -10.49 1.35 7.43
C LYS A 117 -11.45 2.13 6.53
N VAL A 118 -10.98 3.23 5.91
CA VAL A 118 -11.81 4.02 4.98
C VAL A 118 -12.14 3.19 3.73
N VAL A 119 -11.15 2.52 3.14
CA VAL A 119 -11.36 1.69 1.94
C VAL A 119 -12.25 0.49 2.24
N ARG A 120 -12.12 -0.12 3.41
CA ARG A 120 -13.05 -1.16 3.89
C ARG A 120 -14.49 -0.66 3.99
N GLY A 121 -14.71 0.61 4.35
CA GLY A 121 -16.04 1.21 4.35
C GLY A 121 -16.67 1.32 2.96
N ILE A 122 -15.85 1.51 1.92
CA ILE A 122 -16.30 1.56 0.52
C ILE A 122 -16.50 0.15 -0.05
N LEU A 123 -15.63 -0.79 0.29
CA LEU A 123 -15.55 -2.14 -0.26
C LEU A 123 -15.53 -3.18 0.87
N PRO A 124 -16.61 -3.34 1.65
CA PRO A 124 -16.58 -4.14 2.87
C PRO A 124 -16.33 -5.64 2.64
N ARG A 125 -16.66 -6.15 1.45
CA ARG A 125 -16.48 -7.57 1.09
C ARG A 125 -15.26 -7.84 0.21
N ALA A 126 -14.46 -6.82 -0.11
CA ALA A 126 -13.25 -6.99 -0.89
C ALA A 126 -12.15 -7.71 -0.10
N HIS A 127 -11.32 -8.47 -0.80
CA HIS A 127 -10.09 -9.01 -0.22
C HIS A 127 -9.01 -7.94 -0.22
N PHE A 128 -8.38 -7.68 0.92
CA PHE A 128 -7.38 -6.63 1.05
C PHE A 128 -5.98 -7.24 1.19
N ALA A 129 -5.08 -6.84 0.30
CA ALA A 129 -3.71 -7.34 0.28
C ALA A 129 -2.69 -6.19 0.26
N THR A 130 -1.62 -6.36 1.02
CA THR A 130 -0.45 -5.47 1.02
C THR A 130 0.84 -6.27 0.91
N VAL A 131 1.90 -5.64 0.40
CA VAL A 131 3.21 -6.29 0.39
C VAL A 131 3.76 -6.35 1.80
N TYR A 132 3.71 -5.24 2.52
CA TYR A 132 4.17 -5.12 3.90
C TYR A 132 3.01 -4.80 4.85
N ALA A 133 3.17 -5.21 6.10
CA ALA A 133 2.22 -4.86 7.16
C ALA A 133 2.96 -4.51 8.44
N LYS A 134 2.45 -3.53 9.18
CA LYS A 134 2.88 -3.24 10.55
C LYS A 134 1.82 -3.73 11.55
N PRO A 135 2.19 -4.02 12.79
CA PRO A 135 1.30 -4.65 13.77
C PRO A 135 -0.04 -3.93 13.98
N MET A 136 -0.06 -2.59 13.97
CA MET A 136 -1.31 -1.83 14.15
C MET A 136 -2.26 -1.95 12.95
N GLY A 137 -1.73 -1.97 11.73
CA GLY A 137 -2.52 -2.05 10.50
C GLY A 137 -2.87 -3.47 10.09
N ARG A 138 -2.09 -4.46 10.51
CA ARG A 138 -2.26 -5.87 10.15
C ARG A 138 -3.69 -6.41 10.28
N PRO A 139 -4.47 -6.09 11.34
CA PRO A 139 -5.84 -6.60 11.46
C PRO A 139 -6.79 -6.13 10.34
N MET A 140 -6.41 -5.11 9.58
CA MET A 140 -7.23 -4.54 8.51
C MET A 140 -7.05 -5.22 7.17
N VAL A 141 -6.02 -6.08 7.01
CA VAL A 141 -5.70 -6.76 5.75
C VAL A 141 -5.86 -8.27 5.86
N ASP A 142 -6.20 -8.91 4.74
CA ASP A 142 -6.42 -10.36 4.68
C ASP A 142 -5.15 -11.12 4.30
N THR A 143 -4.31 -10.50 3.46
CA THR A 143 -3.06 -11.11 2.97
C THR A 143 -1.94 -10.09 2.93
N PHE A 144 -0.76 -10.46 3.42
CA PHE A 144 0.48 -9.69 3.30
C PHE A 144 1.69 -10.63 3.21
N ILE A 145 2.86 -10.11 2.87
CA ILE A 145 4.08 -10.90 2.73
C ILE A 145 4.98 -10.79 3.95
N THR A 146 5.36 -9.58 4.32
CA THR A 146 6.33 -9.35 5.40
C THR A 146 5.77 -8.41 6.44
N GLU A 147 5.86 -8.81 7.70
CA GLU A 147 5.59 -7.93 8.83
C GLU A 147 6.86 -7.17 9.21
N VAL A 148 6.73 -5.86 9.41
CA VAL A 148 7.80 -4.96 9.82
C VAL A 148 7.38 -4.29 11.11
N SER A 149 8.30 -4.08 12.04
CA SER A 149 7.97 -3.47 13.35
C SER A 149 7.35 -2.08 13.18
N GLN A 150 6.47 -1.70 14.11
CA GLN A 150 5.68 -0.48 14.01
C GLN A 150 6.51 0.79 13.89
N ASP A 151 7.66 0.82 14.56
CA ASP A 151 8.57 1.95 14.62
C ASP A 151 9.64 1.97 13.52
N THR A 152 9.60 1.01 12.59
CA THR A 152 10.51 0.94 11.45
C THR A 152 9.99 1.75 10.27
N TRP A 153 10.86 2.57 9.69
CA TRP A 153 10.58 3.27 8.44
C TRP A 153 10.94 2.37 7.25
N ILE A 154 9.97 2.12 6.36
CA ILE A 154 10.23 1.39 5.12
C ILE A 154 10.62 2.40 4.04
N TYR A 155 11.82 2.24 3.49
CA TYR A 155 12.32 3.03 2.37
C TYR A 155 12.05 2.24 1.07
N PHE A 156 11.02 2.64 0.37
CA PHE A 156 10.66 2.01 -0.91
C PHE A 156 11.58 2.45 -2.03
N PRO A 157 11.70 1.67 -3.12
CA PRO A 157 12.61 2.02 -4.22
C PRO A 157 12.29 3.35 -4.89
N TRP A 158 11.03 3.78 -4.89
CA TRP A 158 10.59 5.07 -5.44
C TRP A 158 10.76 6.26 -4.48
N ASP A 159 11.08 6.02 -3.23
CA ASP A 159 11.38 7.07 -2.25
C ASP A 159 12.82 7.59 -2.39
N THR A 160 13.69 6.80 -3.02
CA THR A 160 15.07 7.20 -3.34
C THR A 160 15.05 8.10 -4.57
N GLY A 161 14.78 9.39 -4.38
CA GLY A 161 14.82 10.38 -5.45
C GLY A 161 16.24 10.59 -5.99
N LEU A 162 16.33 11.22 -7.17
CA LEU A 162 17.58 11.77 -7.73
C LEU A 162 18.07 12.98 -6.92
N ALA A 163 18.14 12.84 -5.59
CA ALA A 163 18.79 13.84 -4.78
C ALA A 163 20.30 13.75 -5.04
N PHE A 164 20.93 14.91 -5.31
CA PHE A 164 22.38 14.97 -5.38
C PHE A 164 22.95 14.41 -4.08
N GLN A 165 23.73 13.34 -4.19
CA GLN A 165 24.51 12.80 -3.10
C GLN A 165 25.93 13.33 -3.25
N PRO A 166 26.43 14.15 -2.32
CA PRO A 166 27.81 14.61 -2.36
C PRO A 166 28.76 13.40 -2.27
N PRO A 167 29.94 13.47 -2.92
CA PRO A 167 30.95 12.42 -2.76
C PRO A 167 31.27 12.18 -1.29
N ILE A 168 31.50 10.91 -0.92
CA ILE A 168 31.74 10.49 0.47
C ILE A 168 32.87 11.31 1.13
N ARG A 169 33.91 11.68 0.38
CA ARG A 169 35.02 12.46 0.92
C ARG A 169 34.70 13.94 1.18
N ASP A 170 33.60 14.46 0.66
CA ASP A 170 33.13 15.84 0.92
C ASP A 170 32.15 15.90 2.09
N GLY A 171 31.64 14.74 2.56
CA GLY A 171 30.76 14.61 3.71
C GLY A 171 31.42 14.15 5.01
N ALA A 172 32.73 13.96 5.01
CA ALA A 172 33.48 13.57 6.22
C ALA A 172 34.14 14.77 6.87
N MET A 173 33.37 15.54 7.63
CA MET A 173 33.87 16.33 8.79
C MET A 173 32.80 16.42 9.85
#